data_30aec817bf1063fc784b70a644a61b67
#
_entry.id   30aec817bf1063fc784b70a644a61b67
#
_cell.length_a   1.000
_cell.length_b   1.000
_cell.length_c   1.000
_cell.angle_alpha   90.00
_cell.angle_beta   90.00
_cell.angle_gamma   90.00
#
_symmetry.space_group_name_H-M   'P 1'
#
loop_
_entity.id
_entity.type
_entity.pdbx_description
1 polymer ?
#
loop_
_entity_poly.entity_id
_entity_poly.type
_entity_poly.pdbx_seq_one_letter_code
_entity_poly.pdbx_strand_id
1 'polypeptide(L)'
;MIDRDGDIIIQEIEDKIKDNVEVTKQDLIALTFTPIMSGKLSKVDKIIKSIKLVKKLDNEDRYDVESMLYAFADKFLDRKDLEKVKEEISMTKLGEMLVEDGIKKGIEQGIEQGIEQGEEKKAIKVAKKAINRGLDNETIIDLTGLSEKEINAIRIALNE
;
A
#
# COMPACT_ATOMS: atom_id res chain seq x y z
N MET A 1 20.33 -25.43 0.85
CA MET A 1 18.98 -25.76 0.35
C MET A 1 18.16 -26.17 1.56
N ILE A 2 17.06 -25.49 1.85
CA ILE A 2 16.21 -25.83 3.02
C ILE A 2 15.40 -27.06 2.61
N ASP A 3 15.89 -28.23 3.03
CA ASP A 3 15.33 -29.55 2.67
C ASP A 3 14.24 -30.02 3.67
N ARG A 4 13.57 -29.04 4.33
CA ARG A 4 12.43 -29.31 5.23
C ARG A 4 11.12 -29.01 4.53
N ASP A 5 10.15 -29.90 4.74
CA ASP A 5 8.79 -29.75 4.25
C ASP A 5 8.06 -28.66 5.06
N GLY A 6 7.54 -27.63 4.36
CA GLY A 6 6.85 -26.52 4.99
C GLY A 6 5.53 -26.92 5.68
N ASP A 7 4.87 -27.97 5.19
CA ASP A 7 3.63 -28.47 5.79
C ASP A 7 3.92 -29.11 7.16
N ILE A 8 5.06 -29.78 7.29
CA ILE A 8 5.50 -30.39 8.56
C ILE A 8 5.80 -29.28 9.58
N ILE A 9 6.50 -28.21 9.18
CA ILE A 9 6.79 -27.09 10.08
C ILE A 9 5.51 -26.44 10.58
N ILE A 10 4.54 -26.19 9.69
CA ILE A 10 3.24 -25.63 10.06
C ILE A 10 2.55 -26.55 11.08
N GLN A 11 2.57 -27.87 10.86
CA GLN A 11 1.95 -28.83 11.76
C GLN A 11 2.65 -28.87 13.13
N GLU A 12 3.99 -28.91 13.16
CA GLU A 12 4.78 -28.90 14.39
C GLU A 12 4.47 -27.68 15.25
N ILE A 13 4.33 -26.50 14.64
CA ILE A 13 4.00 -25.26 15.37
C ILE A 13 2.54 -25.25 15.81
N GLU A 14 1.62 -25.76 14.99
CA GLU A 14 0.22 -25.93 15.40
C GLU A 14 0.09 -26.85 16.62
N ASP A 15 0.84 -27.94 16.66
CA ASP A 15 0.83 -28.89 17.78
C ASP A 15 1.45 -28.24 19.04
N LYS A 16 2.55 -27.51 18.92
CA LYS A 16 3.12 -26.74 20.04
C LYS A 16 2.10 -25.77 20.65
N ILE A 17 1.37 -25.03 19.81
CA ILE A 17 0.35 -24.11 20.28
C ILE A 17 -0.80 -24.84 20.99
N LYS A 18 -1.27 -25.99 20.48
CA LYS A 18 -2.30 -26.82 21.10
C LYS A 18 -1.88 -27.36 22.45
N ASP A 19 -0.64 -27.78 22.55
CA ASP A 19 -0.09 -28.42 23.75
C ASP A 19 0.48 -27.39 24.76
N ASN A 20 0.29 -26.09 24.50
CA ASN A 20 0.81 -25.00 25.33
C ASN A 20 2.36 -25.06 25.49
N VAL A 21 3.05 -25.56 24.47
CA VAL A 21 4.52 -25.58 24.38
C VAL A 21 4.99 -24.25 23.79
N GLU A 22 6.07 -23.72 24.32
CA GLU A 22 6.65 -22.46 23.86
C GLU A 22 7.05 -22.55 22.38
N VAL A 23 6.57 -21.58 21.59
CA VAL A 23 7.01 -21.36 20.20
C VAL A 23 8.23 -20.46 20.21
N THR A 24 9.37 -21.01 19.86
CA THR A 24 10.65 -20.31 19.90
C THR A 24 10.82 -19.36 18.70
N LYS A 25 11.80 -18.46 18.81
CA LYS A 25 12.18 -17.58 17.69
C LYS A 25 12.63 -18.36 16.45
N GLN A 26 13.26 -19.53 16.62
CA GLN A 26 13.65 -20.40 15.51
C GLN A 26 12.43 -21.01 14.81
N ASP A 27 11.39 -21.35 15.57
CA ASP A 27 10.11 -21.82 15.00
C ASP A 27 9.46 -20.72 14.15
N LEU A 28 9.45 -19.48 14.63
CA LEU A 28 8.91 -18.32 13.90
C LEU A 28 9.69 -18.03 12.61
N ILE A 29 11.02 -18.10 12.66
CA ILE A 29 11.86 -17.99 11.47
C ILE A 29 11.52 -19.10 10.47
N ALA A 30 11.42 -20.36 10.93
CA ALA A 30 11.08 -21.49 10.08
C ALA A 30 9.69 -21.30 9.44
N LEU A 31 8.70 -20.84 10.22
CA LEU A 31 7.33 -20.57 9.76
C LEU A 31 7.31 -19.51 8.65
N THR A 32 8.10 -18.46 8.77
CA THR A 32 8.23 -17.40 7.79
C THR A 32 8.64 -17.92 6.41
N PHE A 33 9.50 -18.93 6.35
CA PHE A 33 10.00 -19.47 5.09
C PHE A 33 9.17 -20.62 4.51
N THR A 34 8.11 -21.08 5.19
CA THR A 34 7.25 -22.17 4.70
C THR A 34 6.69 -21.96 3.28
N PRO A 35 6.36 -20.72 2.81
CA PRO A 35 5.83 -20.54 1.47
C PRO A 35 6.76 -20.92 0.33
N ILE A 36 8.07 -20.92 0.58
CA ILE A 36 9.10 -21.28 -0.41
C ILE A 36 9.67 -22.70 -0.21
N MET A 37 9.21 -23.41 0.82
CA MET A 37 9.58 -24.80 1.08
C MET A 37 8.69 -25.80 0.32
N SER A 38 9.18 -27.04 0.18
CA SER A 38 8.40 -28.15 -0.34
C SER A 38 7.14 -28.42 0.50
N GLY A 39 6.25 -29.28 0.03
CA GLY A 39 5.02 -29.68 0.69
C GLY A 39 3.87 -29.84 -0.28
N LYS A 40 2.73 -30.31 0.22
CA LYS A 40 1.49 -30.52 -0.56
C LYS A 40 0.61 -29.28 -0.60
N LEU A 41 0.69 -28.44 0.43
CA LEU A 41 -0.08 -27.20 0.49
C LEU A 41 0.39 -26.21 -0.57
N SER A 42 -0.55 -25.45 -1.11
CA SER A 42 -0.22 -24.35 -2.01
C SER A 42 0.53 -23.23 -1.25
N LYS A 43 1.22 -22.35 -1.98
CA LYS A 43 1.90 -21.19 -1.36
C LYS A 43 0.93 -20.31 -0.58
N VAL A 44 -0.25 -20.04 -1.15
CA VAL A 44 -1.27 -19.22 -0.49
C VAL A 44 -1.79 -19.90 0.79
N ASP A 45 -2.01 -21.22 0.78
CA ASP A 45 -2.48 -21.94 1.97
C ASP A 45 -1.42 -21.93 3.08
N LYS A 46 -0.14 -22.10 2.73
CA LYS A 46 0.96 -22.00 3.70
C LYS A 46 1.02 -20.62 4.34
N ILE A 47 0.91 -19.54 3.55
CA ILE A 47 0.91 -18.16 4.05
C ILE A 47 -0.28 -17.95 4.99
N ILE A 48 -1.49 -18.30 4.57
CA ILE A 48 -2.71 -18.09 5.38
C ILE A 48 -2.65 -18.90 6.68
N LYS A 49 -2.23 -20.17 6.63
CA LYS A 49 -2.07 -20.99 7.83
C LYS A 49 -1.03 -20.42 8.78
N SER A 50 0.12 -19.98 8.26
CA SER A 50 1.17 -19.36 9.06
C SER A 50 0.69 -18.10 9.76
N ILE A 51 -0.02 -17.21 9.06
CA ILE A 51 -0.62 -16.00 9.65
C ILE A 51 -1.60 -16.38 10.76
N LYS A 52 -2.48 -17.38 10.54
CA LYS A 52 -3.43 -17.85 11.56
C LYS A 52 -2.76 -18.43 12.80
N LEU A 53 -1.62 -19.07 12.66
CA LEU A 53 -0.85 -19.58 13.80
C LEU A 53 -0.21 -18.43 14.57
N VAL A 54 0.42 -17.49 13.88
CA VAL A 54 1.10 -16.36 14.50
C VAL A 54 0.12 -15.46 15.27
N LYS A 55 -1.10 -15.28 14.76
CA LYS A 55 -2.18 -14.55 15.47
C LYS A 55 -2.51 -15.11 16.86
N LYS A 56 -2.31 -16.41 17.08
CA LYS A 56 -2.57 -17.06 18.37
C LYS A 56 -1.46 -16.84 19.38
N LEU A 57 -0.33 -16.29 18.96
CA LEU A 57 0.82 -16.06 19.81
C LEU A 57 0.78 -14.65 20.39
N ASP A 58 1.05 -14.55 21.69
CA ASP A 58 1.24 -13.26 22.38
C ASP A 58 2.74 -12.94 22.42
N ASN A 59 3.30 -12.63 21.25
CA ASN A 59 4.72 -12.38 21.06
C ASN A 59 4.90 -11.19 20.10
N GLU A 60 5.79 -10.26 20.43
CA GLU A 60 6.09 -9.09 19.59
C GLU A 60 6.71 -9.49 18.24
N ASP A 61 7.50 -10.56 18.18
CA ASP A 61 8.11 -11.09 16.95
C ASP A 61 7.05 -11.52 15.91
N ARG A 62 5.77 -11.67 16.29
CA ARG A 62 4.67 -12.02 15.38
C ARG A 62 4.48 -11.01 14.25
N TYR A 63 4.69 -9.72 14.53
CA TYR A 63 4.52 -8.66 13.51
C TYR A 63 5.57 -8.76 12.40
N ASP A 64 6.79 -9.16 12.76
CA ASP A 64 7.85 -9.39 11.76
C ASP A 64 7.50 -10.56 10.85
N VAL A 65 6.97 -11.66 11.44
CA VAL A 65 6.54 -12.84 10.68
C VAL A 65 5.38 -12.48 9.75
N GLU A 66 4.34 -11.78 10.25
CA GLU A 66 3.21 -11.33 9.42
C GLU A 66 3.67 -10.44 8.27
N SER A 67 4.58 -9.50 8.53
CA SER A 67 5.13 -8.58 7.53
C SER A 67 5.90 -9.33 6.44
N MET A 68 6.73 -10.31 6.82
CA MET A 68 7.47 -11.12 5.86
C MET A 68 6.57 -12.04 5.05
N LEU A 69 5.57 -12.66 5.67
CA LEU A 69 4.58 -13.48 4.97
C LEU A 69 3.77 -12.66 3.97
N TYR A 70 3.41 -11.42 4.32
CA TYR A 70 2.77 -10.49 3.39
C TYR A 70 3.69 -10.11 2.23
N ALA A 71 4.97 -9.83 2.50
CA ALA A 71 5.94 -9.54 1.44
C ALA A 71 6.13 -10.73 0.48
N PHE A 72 6.11 -11.97 0.99
CA PHE A 72 6.09 -13.16 0.13
C PHE A 72 4.81 -13.25 -0.70
N ALA A 73 3.66 -12.94 -0.10
CA ALA A 73 2.38 -12.95 -0.81
C ALA A 73 2.38 -11.93 -1.96
N ASP A 74 2.78 -10.71 -1.69
CA ASP A 74 2.84 -9.63 -2.69
C ASP A 74 3.78 -9.95 -3.86
N LYS A 75 4.90 -10.62 -3.58
CA LYS A 75 5.91 -10.94 -4.59
C LYS A 75 5.59 -12.19 -5.42
N PHE A 76 4.94 -13.20 -4.84
CA PHE A 76 4.87 -14.54 -5.42
C PHE A 76 3.45 -15.05 -5.72
N LEU A 77 2.41 -14.37 -5.25
CA LEU A 77 1.02 -14.74 -5.52
C LEU A 77 0.43 -13.91 -6.66
N ASP A 78 -0.55 -14.48 -7.33
CA ASP A 78 -1.39 -13.71 -8.23
C ASP A 78 -2.34 -12.78 -7.45
N ARG A 79 -3.01 -11.87 -8.16
CA ARG A 79 -3.89 -10.87 -7.55
C ARG A 79 -5.03 -11.49 -6.74
N LYS A 80 -5.58 -12.61 -7.20
CA LYS A 80 -6.71 -13.29 -6.55
C LYS A 80 -6.31 -13.92 -5.22
N ASP A 81 -5.14 -14.58 -5.21
CA ASP A 81 -4.62 -15.21 -4.00
C ASP A 81 -4.05 -14.17 -3.03
N LEU A 82 -3.48 -13.07 -3.53
CA LEU A 82 -3.05 -11.96 -2.70
C LEU A 82 -4.22 -11.31 -1.94
N GLU A 83 -5.40 -11.15 -2.57
CA GLU A 83 -6.57 -10.62 -1.87
C GLU A 83 -7.01 -11.50 -0.70
N LYS A 84 -6.94 -12.83 -0.82
CA LYS A 84 -7.22 -13.74 0.32
C LYS A 84 -6.27 -13.51 1.50
N VAL A 85 -4.98 -13.25 1.21
CA VAL A 85 -3.98 -12.96 2.25
C VAL A 85 -4.24 -11.60 2.88
N LYS A 86 -4.63 -10.60 2.10
CA LYS A 86 -5.01 -9.27 2.61
C LYS A 86 -6.22 -9.34 3.53
N GLU A 87 -7.24 -10.11 3.18
CA GLU A 87 -8.40 -10.34 4.05
C GLU A 87 -7.99 -10.93 5.40
N GLU A 88 -7.08 -11.91 5.40
CA GLU A 88 -6.59 -12.52 6.62
C GLU A 88 -5.75 -11.54 7.47
N ILE A 89 -4.91 -10.72 6.84
CA ILE A 89 -4.07 -9.72 7.51
C ILE A 89 -4.90 -8.52 8.01
N SER A 90 -5.94 -8.11 7.30
CA SER A 90 -6.76 -6.95 7.69
C SER A 90 -7.32 -7.04 9.11
N MET A 91 -7.45 -8.24 9.64
CA MET A 91 -7.87 -8.51 11.01
C MET A 91 -6.70 -8.59 12.01
N THR A 92 -5.51 -8.13 11.63
CA THR A 92 -4.32 -8.10 12.50
C THR A 92 -3.91 -6.66 12.79
N LYS A 93 -3.06 -6.48 13.79
CA LYS A 93 -2.46 -5.16 14.09
C LYS A 93 -1.68 -4.61 12.89
N LEU A 94 -1.00 -5.48 12.14
CA LEU A 94 -0.33 -5.10 10.89
C LEU A 94 -1.34 -4.54 9.86
N GLY A 95 -2.50 -5.19 9.72
CA GLY A 95 -3.55 -4.73 8.82
C GLY A 95 -4.07 -3.34 9.20
N GLU A 96 -4.30 -3.08 10.49
CA GLU A 96 -4.68 -1.76 10.99
C GLU A 96 -3.64 -0.69 10.63
N MET A 97 -2.35 -0.97 10.85
CA MET A 97 -1.26 -0.06 10.50
C MET A 97 -1.17 0.22 9.00
N LEU A 98 -1.35 -0.81 8.16
CA LEU A 98 -1.35 -0.65 6.70
C LEU A 98 -2.53 0.21 6.21
N VAL A 99 -3.70 0.08 6.83
CA VAL A 99 -4.87 0.92 6.54
C VAL A 99 -4.62 2.37 6.96
N GLU A 100 -4.07 2.60 8.15
CA GLU A 100 -3.71 3.94 8.64
C GLU A 100 -2.71 4.63 7.71
N ASP A 101 -1.65 3.94 7.32
CA ASP A 101 -0.65 4.45 6.36
C ASP A 101 -1.27 4.75 4.99
N GLY A 102 -2.18 3.89 4.53
CA GLY A 102 -2.91 4.10 3.28
C GLY A 102 -3.78 5.35 3.32
N ILE A 103 -4.51 5.55 4.41
CA ILE A 103 -5.34 6.75 4.63
C ILE A 103 -4.47 8.00 4.67
N LYS A 104 -3.36 7.98 5.42
CA LYS A 104 -2.43 9.12 5.52
C LYS A 104 -1.87 9.52 4.17
N LYS A 105 -1.37 8.57 3.40
CA LYS A 105 -0.87 8.80 2.04
C LYS A 105 -1.96 9.32 1.10
N GLY A 106 -3.17 8.77 1.20
CA GLY A 106 -4.31 9.24 0.42
C GLY A 106 -4.70 10.69 0.73
N ILE A 107 -4.66 11.08 2.00
CA ILE A 107 -4.90 12.47 2.44
C ILE A 107 -3.80 13.40 1.90
N GLU A 108 -2.52 13.04 2.06
CA GLU A 108 -1.39 13.82 1.57
C GLU A 108 -1.49 14.05 0.05
N GLN A 109 -1.73 12.99 -0.73
CA GLN A 109 -1.92 13.09 -2.18
C GLN A 109 -3.14 13.92 -2.57
N GLY A 110 -4.25 13.78 -1.82
CA GLY A 110 -5.46 14.56 -2.05
C GLY A 110 -5.27 16.05 -1.78
N ILE A 111 -4.49 16.39 -0.74
CA ILE A 111 -4.13 17.79 -0.43
C ILE A 111 -3.24 18.37 -1.53
N GLU A 112 -2.19 17.65 -1.95
CA GLU A 112 -1.28 18.09 -3.00
C GLU A 112 -2.02 18.35 -4.32
N GLN A 113 -2.83 17.40 -4.77
CA GLN A 113 -3.67 17.57 -5.96
C GLN A 113 -4.68 18.71 -5.82
N GLY A 114 -5.26 18.88 -4.63
CA GLY A 114 -6.19 19.98 -4.35
C GLY A 114 -5.53 21.35 -4.41
N ILE A 115 -4.30 21.49 -3.92
CA ILE A 115 -3.51 22.72 -4.01
C ILE A 115 -3.19 23.03 -5.47
N GLU A 116 -2.64 22.06 -6.22
CA GLU A 116 -2.29 22.22 -7.65
C GLU A 116 -3.50 22.67 -8.49
N GLN A 117 -4.63 21.96 -8.35
CA GLN A 117 -5.87 22.35 -9.05
C GLN A 117 -6.40 23.71 -8.61
N GLY A 118 -6.22 24.06 -7.34
CA GLY A 118 -6.62 25.35 -6.79
C GLY A 118 -5.78 26.49 -7.35
N GLU A 119 -4.47 26.30 -7.46
CA GLU A 119 -3.53 27.26 -8.04
C GLU A 119 -3.81 27.48 -9.54
N GLU A 120 -4.00 26.40 -10.30
CA GLU A 120 -4.37 26.47 -11.72
C GLU A 120 -5.67 27.24 -11.94
N LYS A 121 -6.73 26.89 -11.19
CA LYS A 121 -8.01 27.62 -11.26
C LYS A 121 -7.86 29.09 -10.91
N LYS A 122 -7.04 29.41 -9.92
CA LYS A 122 -6.74 30.80 -9.53
C LYS A 122 -5.99 31.54 -10.62
N ALA A 123 -4.97 30.91 -11.22
CA ALA A 123 -4.21 31.48 -12.32
C ALA A 123 -5.10 31.80 -13.53
N ILE A 124 -5.95 30.86 -13.93
CA ILE A 124 -6.94 31.05 -15.01
C ILE A 124 -7.92 32.24 -14.67
N LYS A 125 -8.40 32.28 -13.44
CA LYS A 125 -9.31 33.37 -13.01
C LYS A 125 -8.63 34.73 -13.05
N VAL A 126 -7.35 34.82 -12.66
CA VAL A 126 -6.56 36.04 -12.73
C VAL A 126 -6.32 36.44 -14.19
N ALA A 127 -5.90 35.47 -15.04
CA ALA A 127 -5.71 35.69 -16.47
C ALA A 127 -6.95 36.24 -17.15
N LYS A 128 -8.13 35.66 -16.92
CA LYS A 128 -9.43 36.17 -17.45
C LYS A 128 -9.68 37.60 -17.07
N LYS A 129 -9.44 37.98 -15.80
CA LYS A 129 -9.60 39.35 -15.34
C LYS A 129 -8.60 40.31 -15.97
N ALA A 130 -7.35 39.89 -16.14
CA ALA A 130 -6.29 40.65 -16.76
C ALA A 130 -6.55 40.89 -18.25
N ILE A 131 -7.00 39.87 -18.97
CA ILE A 131 -7.42 39.96 -20.38
C ILE A 131 -8.56 40.98 -20.55
N ASN A 132 -9.59 40.90 -19.71
CA ASN A 132 -10.72 41.83 -19.75
C ASN A 132 -10.34 43.30 -19.42
N ARG A 133 -9.17 43.51 -18.78
CA ARG A 133 -8.61 44.83 -18.51
C ARG A 133 -7.64 45.32 -19.61
N GLY A 134 -7.44 44.52 -20.64
CA GLY A 134 -6.59 44.85 -21.79
C GLY A 134 -5.10 44.72 -21.56
N LEU A 135 -4.69 43.92 -20.55
CA LEU A 135 -3.25 43.66 -20.31
C LEU A 135 -2.66 42.78 -21.43
N ASP A 136 -1.37 43.03 -21.72
CA ASP A 136 -0.61 42.22 -22.69
C ASP A 136 -0.25 40.84 -22.14
N ASN A 137 0.16 39.94 -23.03
CA ASN A 137 0.46 38.56 -22.65
C ASN A 137 1.67 38.43 -21.71
N GLU A 138 2.70 39.28 -21.89
CA GLU A 138 3.91 39.25 -21.06
C GLU A 138 3.57 39.56 -19.60
N THR A 139 2.79 40.61 -19.38
CA THR A 139 2.28 40.96 -18.03
C THR A 139 1.41 39.83 -17.42
N ILE A 140 0.58 39.17 -18.23
CA ILE A 140 -0.27 38.08 -17.74
C ILE A 140 0.54 36.85 -17.38
N ILE A 141 1.57 36.54 -18.14
CA ILE A 141 2.53 35.45 -17.82
C ILE A 141 3.18 35.69 -16.46
N ASP A 142 3.69 36.90 -16.25
CA ASP A 142 4.35 37.29 -14.99
C ASP A 142 3.40 37.21 -13.77
N LEU A 143 2.13 37.52 -13.96
CA LEU A 143 1.13 37.53 -12.88
C LEU A 143 0.59 36.15 -12.55
N THR A 144 0.60 35.21 -13.51
CA THR A 144 -0.14 33.93 -13.38
C THR A 144 0.74 32.70 -13.48
N GLY A 145 1.92 32.82 -14.08
CA GLY A 145 2.78 31.69 -14.41
C GLY A 145 2.26 30.82 -15.58
N LEU A 146 1.14 31.21 -16.21
CA LEU A 146 0.59 30.50 -17.36
C LEU A 146 1.46 30.71 -18.60
N SER A 147 1.54 29.71 -19.44
CA SER A 147 2.21 29.84 -20.74
C SER A 147 1.45 30.74 -21.71
N GLU A 148 2.15 31.31 -22.67
CA GLU A 148 1.52 32.13 -23.71
C GLU A 148 0.42 31.37 -24.48
N LYS A 149 0.63 30.06 -24.70
CA LYS A 149 -0.34 29.18 -25.35
C LYS A 149 -1.66 29.08 -24.56
N GLU A 150 -1.56 28.95 -23.24
CA GLU A 150 -2.74 28.89 -22.36
C GLU A 150 -3.47 30.23 -22.32
N ILE A 151 -2.75 31.35 -22.27
CA ILE A 151 -3.34 32.68 -22.29
C ILE A 151 -4.07 32.93 -23.62
N ASN A 152 -3.48 32.56 -24.74
CA ASN A 152 -4.12 32.67 -26.04
C ASN A 152 -5.39 31.81 -26.15
N ALA A 153 -5.37 30.58 -25.59
CA ALA A 153 -6.56 29.74 -25.51
C ALA A 153 -7.68 30.40 -24.67
N ILE A 154 -7.32 31.01 -23.55
CA ILE A 154 -8.27 31.75 -22.71
C ILE A 154 -8.85 32.96 -23.44
N ARG A 155 -8.05 33.69 -24.22
CA ARG A 155 -8.51 34.84 -25.05
C ARG A 155 -9.54 34.40 -26.10
N ILE A 156 -9.26 33.29 -26.78
CA ILE A 156 -10.21 32.71 -27.77
C ILE A 156 -11.54 32.37 -27.09
N ALA A 157 -11.47 31.65 -25.96
CA ALA A 157 -12.66 31.21 -25.23
C ALA A 157 -13.47 32.36 -24.58
N LEU A 158 -12.90 33.59 -24.45
CA LEU A 158 -13.61 34.77 -23.96
C LEU A 158 -14.27 35.58 -25.07
N ASN A 159 -13.92 35.35 -26.34
CA ASN A 159 -14.43 36.06 -27.51
C ASN A 159 -15.49 35.24 -28.27
N GLU A 160 -15.77 34.00 -27.83
CA GLU A 160 -16.92 33.19 -28.27
C GLU A 160 -18.14 33.44 -27.39
#